data_e0bd9eebcd05a57a3b1226115a0a2cdf
#
_entry.id   e0bd9eebcd05a57a3b1226115a0a2cdf
#
_cell.length_a   1.000
_cell.length_b   1.000
_cell.length_c   1.000
_cell.angle_alpha   90.00
_cell.angle_beta   90.00
_cell.angle_gamma   90.00
#
_symmetry.space_group_name_H-M   'P 1'
#
loop_
_entity.id
_entity.type
_entity.pdbx_description
1 polymer ?
#
loop_
_entity_poly.entity_id
_entity_poly.type
_entity_poly.pdbx_seq_one_letter_code
_entity_poly.pdbx_strand_id
1 'polypeptide(L)'
;ENPECRAYLLDVARHWVQEFDIDGWRLDVANEVDHEFWRDFRRLVKGIKPDCYILGEIWHEGMPWLRGDQYDSLMNYPLTQAITDFFALGNDDKTSFINAVTRSYLAYPRNVNEAMFNLLESHDTTRLLSLCGNDKRKAKLAYLFMFTQVGSPCIYYGGEVGMDGQKGMGLELNRKCMIW
;
A
#
# COMPACT_ATOMS: atom_id res chain seq x y z
N GLU A 1 -24.72 1.21 12.98
CA GLU A 1 -24.31 2.21 11.98
C GLU A 1 -25.43 3.20 11.70
N ASN A 2 -25.11 4.48 11.48
CA ASN A 2 -26.08 5.49 11.08
C ASN A 2 -26.36 5.36 9.58
N PRO A 3 -27.62 5.09 9.14
CA PRO A 3 -27.93 4.89 7.73
C PRO A 3 -27.69 6.12 6.85
N GLU A 4 -27.91 7.33 7.41
CA GLU A 4 -27.69 8.59 6.67
C GLU A 4 -26.19 8.81 6.42
N CYS A 5 -25.34 8.57 7.43
CA CYS A 5 -23.89 8.66 7.29
C CYS A 5 -23.38 7.64 6.25
N ARG A 6 -23.89 6.40 6.29
CA ARG A 6 -23.57 5.38 5.29
C ARG A 6 -23.94 5.83 3.88
N ALA A 7 -25.15 6.32 3.68
CA ALA A 7 -25.61 6.81 2.40
C ALA A 7 -24.74 7.96 1.87
N TYR A 8 -24.43 8.93 2.74
CA TYR A 8 -23.56 10.05 2.40
C TYR A 8 -22.17 9.60 1.94
N LEU A 9 -21.52 8.67 2.67
CA LEU A 9 -20.19 8.16 2.30
C LEU A 9 -20.21 7.40 0.97
N LEU A 10 -21.28 6.65 0.69
CA LEU A 10 -21.46 5.99 -0.60
C LEU A 10 -21.71 7.01 -1.73
N ASP A 11 -22.42 8.09 -1.46
CA ASP A 11 -22.60 9.19 -2.43
C ASP A 11 -21.29 9.92 -2.72
N VAL A 12 -20.42 10.11 -1.74
CA VAL A 12 -19.05 10.61 -1.96
C VAL A 12 -18.30 9.69 -2.94
N ALA A 13 -18.35 8.38 -2.71
CA ALA A 13 -17.72 7.43 -3.62
C ALA A 13 -18.27 7.51 -5.04
N ARG A 14 -19.59 7.60 -5.18
CA ARG A 14 -20.28 7.76 -6.47
C ARG A 14 -19.83 9.04 -7.18
N HIS A 15 -19.86 10.16 -6.48
CA HIS A 15 -19.54 11.48 -7.01
C HIS A 15 -18.16 11.50 -7.69
N TRP A 16 -17.12 11.05 -6.99
CA TRP A 16 -15.77 11.10 -7.55
C TRP A 16 -15.57 10.18 -8.75
N VAL A 17 -16.23 9.02 -8.78
CA VAL A 17 -16.15 8.11 -9.93
C VAL A 17 -16.94 8.67 -11.12
N GLN A 18 -18.14 9.21 -10.91
CA GLN A 18 -19.01 9.70 -12.00
C GLN A 18 -18.57 11.04 -12.57
N GLU A 19 -18.24 12.01 -11.71
CA GLU A 19 -17.96 13.38 -12.12
C GLU A 19 -16.49 13.58 -12.54
N PHE A 20 -15.55 12.82 -11.97
CA PHE A 20 -14.13 13.01 -12.21
C PHE A 20 -13.44 11.81 -12.87
N ASP A 21 -14.17 10.74 -13.13
CA ASP A 21 -13.66 9.52 -13.78
C ASP A 21 -12.36 8.98 -13.17
N ILE A 22 -12.26 9.02 -11.84
CA ILE A 22 -11.05 8.56 -11.14
C ILE A 22 -10.76 7.08 -11.43
N ASP A 23 -9.49 6.71 -11.45
CA ASP A 23 -9.05 5.33 -11.78
C ASP A 23 -9.04 4.39 -10.57
N GLY A 24 -9.09 4.93 -9.37
CA GLY A 24 -9.12 4.10 -8.17
C GLY A 24 -9.30 4.85 -6.87
N TRP A 25 -9.49 4.08 -5.81
CA TRP A 25 -9.61 4.52 -4.43
C TRP A 25 -8.50 3.92 -3.58
N ARG A 26 -7.84 4.73 -2.78
CA ARG A 26 -7.06 4.30 -1.63
C ARG A 26 -7.87 4.56 -0.37
N LEU A 27 -8.19 3.49 0.35
CA LEU A 27 -9.07 3.51 1.52
C LEU A 27 -8.22 3.45 2.79
N ASP A 28 -8.28 4.52 3.55
CA ASP A 28 -7.54 4.72 4.80
C ASP A 28 -8.08 3.81 5.92
N VAL A 29 -7.20 3.25 6.74
CA VAL A 29 -7.53 2.41 7.91
C VAL A 29 -8.62 1.37 7.60
N ALA A 30 -8.50 0.74 6.45
CA ALA A 30 -9.56 -0.03 5.82
C ALA A 30 -10.05 -1.23 6.65
N ASN A 31 -9.21 -1.78 7.53
CA ASN A 31 -9.54 -2.90 8.41
C ASN A 31 -10.44 -2.52 9.62
N GLU A 32 -10.62 -1.23 9.89
CA GLU A 32 -11.45 -0.76 11.02
C GLU A 32 -12.88 -0.41 10.61
N VAL A 33 -13.19 -0.50 9.30
CA VAL A 33 -14.53 -0.26 8.78
C VAL A 33 -15.22 -1.59 8.49
N ASP A 34 -16.53 -1.62 8.71
CA ASP A 34 -17.36 -2.81 8.55
C ASP A 34 -17.29 -3.43 7.15
N HIS A 35 -17.19 -4.74 7.09
CA HIS A 35 -17.13 -5.51 5.85
C HIS A 35 -18.35 -5.31 4.93
N GLU A 36 -19.56 -5.15 5.48
CA GLU A 36 -20.75 -4.90 4.66
C GLU A 36 -20.72 -3.52 3.99
N PHE A 37 -20.14 -2.52 4.68
CA PHE A 37 -19.92 -1.22 4.04
C PHE A 37 -18.98 -1.35 2.83
N TRP A 38 -17.90 -2.12 2.94
CA TRP A 38 -16.96 -2.31 1.82
C TRP A 38 -17.56 -3.11 0.67
N ARG A 39 -18.46 -4.06 0.95
CA ARG A 39 -19.21 -4.76 -0.08
C ARG A 39 -20.14 -3.83 -0.86
N ASP A 40 -20.83 -2.93 -0.15
CA ASP A 40 -21.69 -1.94 -0.78
C ASP A 40 -20.86 -0.92 -1.57
N PHE A 41 -19.75 -0.47 -1.02
CA PHE A 41 -18.80 0.42 -1.69
C PHE A 41 -18.31 -0.20 -3.01
N ARG A 42 -17.86 -1.46 -2.96
CA ARG A 42 -17.43 -2.17 -4.17
C ARG A 42 -18.54 -2.32 -5.18
N ARG A 43 -19.73 -2.75 -4.76
CA ARG A 43 -20.87 -2.89 -5.67
C ARG A 43 -21.20 -1.58 -6.37
N LEU A 44 -21.19 -0.49 -5.64
CA LEU A 44 -21.42 0.85 -6.18
C LEU A 44 -20.34 1.26 -7.18
N VAL A 45 -19.08 1.25 -6.76
CA VAL A 45 -17.94 1.70 -7.58
C VAL A 45 -17.80 0.85 -8.85
N LYS A 46 -17.80 -0.47 -8.71
CA LYS A 46 -17.68 -1.39 -9.85
C LYS A 46 -18.91 -1.39 -10.77
N GLY A 47 -20.07 -1.02 -10.25
CA GLY A 47 -21.28 -0.81 -11.05
C GLY A 47 -21.21 0.42 -11.96
N ILE A 48 -20.42 1.41 -11.59
CA ILE A 48 -20.20 2.64 -12.38
C ILE A 48 -18.99 2.45 -13.30
N LYS A 49 -17.85 2.06 -12.75
CA LYS A 49 -16.57 1.86 -13.46
C LYS A 49 -15.97 0.50 -13.06
N PRO A 50 -16.19 -0.56 -13.86
CA PRO A 50 -15.78 -1.93 -13.51
C PRO A 50 -14.27 -2.10 -13.28
N ASP A 51 -13.44 -1.32 -13.95
CA ASP A 51 -11.99 -1.31 -13.85
C ASP A 51 -11.42 -0.34 -12.79
N CYS A 52 -12.28 0.44 -12.10
CA CYS A 52 -11.85 1.31 -11.00
C CYS A 52 -11.16 0.50 -9.90
N TYR A 53 -9.89 0.78 -9.64
CA TYR A 53 -9.06 0.04 -8.69
C TYR A 53 -9.43 0.37 -7.24
N ILE A 54 -9.63 -0.64 -6.40
CA ILE A 54 -9.97 -0.46 -4.98
C ILE A 54 -8.83 -1.01 -4.12
N LEU A 55 -8.05 -0.10 -3.53
CA LEU A 55 -6.89 -0.36 -2.70
C LEU A 55 -7.20 -0.10 -1.22
N GLY A 56 -7.05 -1.10 -0.37
CA GLY A 56 -7.17 -0.93 1.09
C GLY A 56 -5.82 -0.69 1.76
N GLU A 57 -5.78 0.19 2.75
CA GLU A 57 -4.65 0.27 3.66
C GLU A 57 -4.85 -0.70 4.82
N ILE A 58 -4.10 -1.80 4.81
CA ILE A 58 -4.02 -2.79 5.88
C ILE A 58 -2.57 -3.15 6.08
N TRP A 59 -2.07 -3.04 7.32
CA TRP A 59 -0.65 -3.21 7.65
C TRP A 59 -0.21 -4.66 7.86
N HIS A 60 -1.16 -5.57 7.90
CA HIS A 60 -0.93 -7.00 8.12
C HIS A 60 -1.52 -7.83 6.98
N GLU A 61 -1.51 -9.15 7.11
CA GLU A 61 -2.19 -10.05 6.17
C GLU A 61 -3.69 -9.73 6.14
N GLY A 62 -4.23 -9.54 4.94
CA GLY A 62 -5.59 -9.03 4.73
C GLY A 62 -6.48 -9.92 3.84
N MET A 63 -6.25 -11.24 3.80
CA MET A 63 -7.06 -12.16 2.99
C MET A 63 -8.59 -12.03 3.23
N PRO A 64 -9.10 -11.73 4.44
CA PRO A 64 -10.54 -11.54 4.65
C PRO A 64 -11.19 -10.47 3.75
N TRP A 65 -10.44 -9.46 3.34
CA TRP A 65 -10.93 -8.36 2.49
C TRP A 65 -10.70 -8.58 0.99
N LEU A 66 -9.95 -9.64 0.60
CA LEU A 66 -9.50 -9.90 -0.76
C LEU A 66 -10.21 -11.11 -1.40
N ARG A 67 -11.40 -11.44 -0.93
CA ARG A 67 -12.21 -12.56 -1.44
C ARG A 67 -12.99 -12.24 -2.72
N GLY A 68 -12.75 -11.07 -3.32
CA GLY A 68 -13.41 -10.63 -4.54
C GLY A 68 -14.64 -9.77 -4.33
N ASP A 69 -15.05 -9.55 -3.09
CA ASP A 69 -16.27 -8.83 -2.71
C ASP A 69 -16.02 -7.45 -2.04
N GLN A 70 -14.77 -7.09 -1.77
CA GLN A 70 -14.40 -5.84 -1.10
C GLN A 70 -13.30 -5.10 -1.86
N TYR A 71 -12.01 -5.45 -1.66
CA TYR A 71 -10.90 -4.79 -2.34
C TYR A 71 -10.35 -5.60 -3.51
N ASP A 72 -9.69 -4.90 -4.43
CA ASP A 72 -8.88 -5.55 -5.46
C ASP A 72 -7.48 -5.86 -4.93
N SER A 73 -6.98 -5.02 -4.00
CA SER A 73 -5.63 -5.09 -3.50
C SER A 73 -5.45 -4.41 -2.14
N LEU A 74 -4.28 -4.60 -1.56
CA LEU A 74 -3.80 -3.92 -0.36
C LEU A 74 -2.45 -3.27 -0.60
N MET A 75 -2.13 -2.27 0.23
CA MET A 75 -0.75 -1.79 0.40
C MET A 75 0.08 -2.93 1.02
N ASN A 76 1.09 -3.41 0.28
CA ASN A 76 1.79 -4.67 0.60
C ASN A 76 2.85 -4.49 1.70
N TYR A 77 2.43 -4.03 2.88
CA TYR A 77 3.33 -3.83 4.03
C TYR A 77 4.09 -5.08 4.48
N PRO A 78 3.54 -6.32 4.39
CA PRO A 78 4.34 -7.52 4.68
C PRO A 78 5.56 -7.67 3.77
N LEU A 79 5.45 -7.38 2.48
CA LEU A 79 6.59 -7.38 1.55
C LEU A 79 7.53 -6.20 1.82
N THR A 80 6.98 -5.01 2.12
CA THR A 80 7.75 -3.83 2.55
C THR A 80 8.66 -4.18 3.72
N GLN A 81 8.10 -4.80 4.76
CA GLN A 81 8.85 -5.19 5.95
C GLN A 81 9.99 -6.17 5.61
N ALA A 82 9.71 -7.22 4.82
CA ALA A 82 10.74 -8.18 4.42
C ALA A 82 11.89 -7.51 3.66
N ILE A 83 11.59 -6.61 2.73
CA ILE A 83 12.60 -5.88 1.95
C ILE A 83 13.41 -4.93 2.83
N THR A 84 12.74 -4.17 3.70
CA THR A 84 13.42 -3.18 4.55
C THR A 84 14.28 -3.84 5.63
N ASP A 85 13.81 -4.93 6.24
CA ASP A 85 14.59 -5.67 7.24
C ASP A 85 15.87 -6.23 6.64
N PHE A 86 15.83 -6.76 5.42
CA PHE A 86 17.00 -7.36 4.78
C PHE A 86 17.93 -6.27 4.19
N PHE A 87 17.44 -5.41 3.30
CA PHE A 87 18.27 -4.48 2.54
C PHE A 87 18.67 -3.22 3.32
N ALA A 88 17.75 -2.67 4.13
CA ALA A 88 17.98 -1.41 4.81
C ALA A 88 18.59 -1.60 6.20
N LEU A 89 17.94 -2.39 7.04
CA LEU A 89 18.29 -2.55 8.44
C LEU A 89 19.33 -3.65 8.69
N GLY A 90 19.36 -4.68 7.82
CA GLY A 90 20.26 -5.81 8.02
C GLY A 90 19.87 -6.71 9.21
N ASN A 91 18.59 -6.70 9.57
CA ASN A 91 18.04 -7.49 10.68
C ASN A 91 17.89 -8.96 10.31
N ASP A 92 17.66 -9.26 9.03
CA ASP A 92 17.41 -10.61 8.52
C ASP A 92 18.65 -11.20 7.84
N ASP A 93 18.83 -12.50 8.02
CA ASP A 93 19.69 -13.30 7.17
C ASP A 93 18.97 -13.67 5.86
N LYS A 94 19.75 -14.21 4.92
CA LYS A 94 19.26 -14.60 3.60
C LYS A 94 18.09 -15.60 3.66
N THR A 95 18.12 -16.55 4.60
CA THR A 95 17.08 -17.58 4.73
C THR A 95 15.78 -16.96 5.27
N SER A 96 15.88 -16.13 6.30
CA SER A 96 14.75 -15.39 6.87
C SER A 96 14.08 -14.50 5.82
N PHE A 97 14.87 -13.78 5.04
CA PHE A 97 14.37 -12.95 3.95
C PHE A 97 13.61 -13.76 2.88
N ILE A 98 14.20 -14.86 2.38
CA ILE A 98 13.54 -15.72 1.39
C ILE A 98 12.22 -16.27 1.94
N ASN A 99 12.22 -16.71 3.19
CA ASN A 99 11.02 -17.23 3.84
C ASN A 99 9.93 -16.14 3.99
N ALA A 100 10.29 -14.91 4.35
CA ALA A 100 9.36 -13.80 4.49
C ALA A 100 8.73 -13.42 3.14
N VAL A 101 9.54 -13.29 2.08
CA VAL A 101 9.06 -13.04 0.72
C VAL A 101 8.16 -14.16 0.22
N THR A 102 8.57 -15.43 0.41
CA THR A 102 7.77 -16.60 0.01
C THR A 102 6.43 -16.61 0.73
N ARG A 103 6.41 -16.32 2.03
CA ARG A 103 5.17 -16.25 2.83
C ARG A 103 4.24 -15.17 2.31
N SER A 104 4.76 -13.99 1.95
CA SER A 104 3.93 -12.91 1.41
C SER A 104 3.21 -13.31 0.12
N TYR A 105 3.86 -14.09 -0.75
CA TYR A 105 3.24 -14.62 -1.98
C TYR A 105 2.25 -15.76 -1.73
N LEU A 106 2.56 -16.65 -0.79
CA LEU A 106 1.68 -17.79 -0.48
C LEU A 106 0.43 -17.39 0.30
N ALA A 107 0.41 -16.18 0.89
CA ALA A 107 -0.75 -15.66 1.62
C ALA A 107 -1.96 -15.37 0.71
N TYR A 108 -1.73 -15.15 -0.59
CA TYR A 108 -2.75 -14.69 -1.52
C TYR A 108 -2.78 -15.50 -2.81
N PRO A 109 -3.95 -15.63 -3.46
CA PRO A 109 -4.05 -16.22 -4.78
C PRO A 109 -3.34 -15.34 -5.83
N ARG A 110 -3.01 -15.95 -6.96
CA ARG A 110 -2.21 -15.31 -8.02
C ARG A 110 -2.77 -13.96 -8.50
N ASN A 111 -4.05 -13.90 -8.77
CA ASN A 111 -4.72 -12.67 -9.23
C ASN A 111 -4.64 -11.52 -8.22
N VAL A 112 -4.66 -11.83 -6.93
CA VAL A 112 -4.47 -10.84 -5.85
C VAL A 112 -3.01 -10.37 -5.81
N ASN A 113 -2.06 -11.30 -5.89
CA ASN A 113 -0.63 -10.94 -5.95
C ASN A 113 -0.30 -10.05 -7.16
N GLU A 114 -0.91 -10.33 -8.32
CA GLU A 114 -0.73 -9.52 -9.53
C GLU A 114 -1.29 -8.09 -9.40
N ALA A 115 -2.26 -7.89 -8.51
CA ALA A 115 -2.86 -6.58 -8.22
C ALA A 115 -2.23 -5.87 -7.02
N MET A 116 -1.34 -6.53 -6.24
CA MET A 116 -0.78 -5.95 -5.01
C MET A 116 -0.04 -4.64 -5.25
N PHE A 117 -0.25 -3.67 -4.33
CA PHE A 117 0.41 -2.38 -4.35
C PHE A 117 1.70 -2.43 -3.53
N ASN A 118 2.83 -2.60 -4.21
CA ASN A 118 4.14 -2.72 -3.58
C ASN A 118 4.77 -1.35 -3.34
N LEU A 119 5.19 -1.10 -2.11
CA LEU A 119 5.82 0.16 -1.70
C LEU A 119 6.98 -0.15 -0.75
N LEU A 120 7.91 0.80 -0.58
CA LEU A 120 8.99 0.71 0.43
C LEU A 120 8.91 1.83 1.46
N GLU A 121 8.18 2.88 1.16
CA GLU A 121 7.96 4.02 2.04
C GLU A 121 6.62 4.68 1.72
N SER A 122 6.10 5.41 2.68
CA SER A 122 4.86 6.20 2.55
C SER A 122 4.92 7.44 3.44
N HIS A 123 3.83 8.22 3.43
CA HIS A 123 3.66 9.34 4.36
C HIS A 123 3.58 8.89 5.83
N ASP A 124 3.35 7.60 6.09
CA ASP A 124 3.24 7.02 7.43
C ASP A 124 4.46 6.21 7.87
N THR A 125 5.51 6.19 7.06
CA THR A 125 6.75 5.49 7.37
C THR A 125 7.95 6.42 7.32
N THR A 126 9.05 6.01 7.94
CA THR A 126 10.37 6.63 7.73
C THR A 126 10.79 6.41 6.28
N ARG A 127 11.42 7.39 5.65
CA ARG A 127 11.96 7.30 4.29
C ARG A 127 12.96 6.15 4.17
N LEU A 128 12.90 5.42 3.05
CA LEU A 128 13.79 4.29 2.80
C LEU A 128 15.27 4.66 2.92
N LEU A 129 15.68 5.80 2.35
CA LEU A 129 17.08 6.22 2.43
C LEU A 129 17.53 6.43 3.89
N SER A 130 16.65 6.98 4.75
CA SER A 130 16.95 7.11 6.19
C SER A 130 17.05 5.76 6.88
N LEU A 131 16.19 4.79 6.55
CA LEU A 131 16.29 3.41 7.06
C LEU A 131 17.60 2.74 6.62
N CYS A 132 18.10 3.07 5.43
CA CYS A 132 19.38 2.59 4.92
C CYS A 132 20.60 3.27 5.55
N GLY A 133 20.42 4.15 6.55
CA GLY A 133 21.52 4.96 7.10
C GLY A 133 22.16 5.90 6.07
N ASN A 134 21.39 6.41 5.14
CA ASN A 134 21.79 7.24 4.00
C ASN A 134 22.71 6.53 2.97
N ASP A 135 22.80 5.20 3.00
CA ASP A 135 23.51 4.45 1.96
C ASP A 135 22.60 4.26 0.73
N LYS A 136 22.85 5.09 -0.29
CA LYS A 136 22.11 5.04 -1.56
C LYS A 136 22.21 3.69 -2.30
N ARG A 137 23.29 2.90 -2.05
CA ARG A 137 23.46 1.58 -2.69
C ARG A 137 22.43 0.60 -2.13
N LYS A 138 22.24 0.61 -0.80
CA LYS A 138 21.20 -0.20 -0.14
C LYS A 138 19.80 0.18 -0.63
N ALA A 139 19.48 1.47 -0.66
CA ALA A 139 18.20 1.96 -1.14
C ALA A 139 17.93 1.54 -2.60
N LYS A 140 18.93 1.66 -3.48
CA LYS A 140 18.82 1.20 -4.87
C LYS A 140 18.59 -0.30 -4.99
N LEU A 141 19.23 -1.13 -4.17
CA LEU A 141 19.03 -2.58 -4.16
C LEU A 141 17.61 -2.93 -3.69
N ALA A 142 17.10 -2.27 -2.66
CA ALA A 142 15.74 -2.46 -2.17
C ALA A 142 14.69 -2.10 -3.26
N TYR A 143 14.84 -0.96 -3.93
CA TYR A 143 13.98 -0.58 -5.05
C TYR A 143 14.10 -1.56 -6.22
N LEU A 144 15.33 -1.94 -6.61
CA LEU A 144 15.54 -2.90 -7.69
C LEU A 144 14.81 -4.22 -7.39
N PHE A 145 14.92 -4.72 -6.16
CA PHE A 145 14.21 -5.93 -5.75
C PHE A 145 12.69 -5.72 -5.84
N MET A 146 12.14 -4.63 -5.29
CA MET A 146 10.71 -4.32 -5.34
C MET A 146 10.19 -4.27 -6.79
N PHE A 147 10.91 -3.61 -7.71
CA PHE A 147 10.52 -3.51 -9.11
C PHE A 147 10.52 -4.84 -9.87
N THR A 148 11.23 -5.85 -9.36
CA THR A 148 11.25 -7.19 -9.95
C THR A 148 10.18 -8.13 -9.37
N GLN A 149 9.40 -7.65 -8.40
CA GLN A 149 8.35 -8.45 -7.78
C GLN A 149 7.02 -8.33 -8.54
N VAL A 150 6.17 -9.35 -8.37
CA VAL A 150 4.79 -9.35 -8.90
C VAL A 150 3.98 -8.27 -8.18
N GLY A 151 3.12 -7.58 -8.91
CA GLY A 151 2.30 -6.48 -8.42
C GLY A 151 2.68 -5.14 -9.02
N SER A 152 2.06 -4.07 -8.55
CA SER A 152 2.28 -2.70 -9.01
C SER A 152 3.24 -1.96 -8.09
N PRO A 153 4.46 -1.62 -8.54
CA PRO A 153 5.41 -0.87 -7.72
C PRO A 153 4.97 0.60 -7.58
N CYS A 154 5.08 1.12 -6.37
CA CYS A 154 4.83 2.52 -6.06
C CYS A 154 6.07 3.16 -5.45
N ILE A 155 6.45 4.32 -5.96
CA ILE A 155 7.46 5.19 -5.37
C ILE A 155 6.73 6.34 -4.67
N TYR A 156 6.96 6.49 -3.37
CA TYR A 156 6.52 7.67 -2.66
C TYR A 156 7.34 8.88 -3.13
N TYR A 157 6.69 10.03 -3.36
CA TYR A 157 7.35 11.21 -3.93
C TYR A 157 8.68 11.52 -3.24
N GLY A 158 9.68 11.85 -4.02
CA GLY A 158 11.04 12.15 -3.53
C GLY A 158 11.91 10.91 -3.29
N GLY A 159 11.34 9.70 -3.25
CA GLY A 159 12.12 8.46 -3.16
C GLY A 159 13.01 8.26 -4.39
N GLU A 160 12.53 8.64 -5.57
CA GLU A 160 13.24 8.58 -6.84
C GLU A 160 14.51 9.47 -6.89
N VAL A 161 14.53 10.54 -6.13
CA VAL A 161 15.70 11.44 -6.00
C VAL A 161 16.48 11.20 -4.71
N GLY A 162 16.04 10.27 -3.88
CA GLY A 162 16.69 9.91 -2.62
C GLY A 162 16.47 10.92 -1.51
N MET A 163 15.23 11.40 -1.35
CA MET A 163 14.86 12.19 -0.18
C MET A 163 14.94 11.34 1.09
N ASP A 164 15.53 11.89 2.12
CA ASP A 164 15.56 11.35 3.48
C ASP A 164 14.45 11.94 4.35
N GLY A 165 14.21 11.36 5.50
CA GLY A 165 13.31 11.87 6.53
C GLY A 165 12.81 10.79 7.45
N GLN A 166 12.90 11.04 8.75
CA GLN A 166 12.37 10.13 9.78
C GLN A 166 10.92 10.51 10.12
N LYS A 167 10.10 9.52 10.41
CA LYS A 167 8.79 9.69 11.02
C LYS A 167 8.94 9.78 12.54
N GLY A 168 8.16 10.65 13.16
CA GLY A 168 8.21 10.89 14.61
C GLY A 168 9.16 12.03 14.98
N MET A 169 9.46 12.17 16.27
CA MET A 169 10.32 13.25 16.81
C MET A 169 9.76 14.68 16.65
N GLY A 170 8.41 14.81 16.49
CA GLY A 170 7.72 16.11 16.44
C GLY A 170 7.89 16.91 15.14
N LEU A 171 8.67 16.42 14.21
CA LEU A 171 8.85 16.99 12.87
C LEU A 171 8.56 15.87 11.86
N GLU A 172 7.49 15.96 11.10
CA GLU A 172 7.15 14.99 10.06
C GLU A 172 8.12 15.08 8.86
N LEU A 173 9.41 14.80 9.11
CA LEU A 173 10.48 14.94 8.12
C LEU A 173 10.33 14.04 6.90
N ASN A 174 9.59 12.93 7.06
CA ASN A 174 9.22 12.06 5.95
C ASN A 174 8.21 12.69 4.98
N ARG A 175 7.57 13.82 5.35
CA ARG A 175 6.59 14.58 4.56
C ARG A 175 7.12 15.94 4.08
N LYS A 176 8.42 16.13 4.02
CA LYS A 176 9.03 17.35 3.49
C LYS A 176 8.53 17.67 2.07
N CYS A 177 8.52 18.94 1.70
CA CYS A 177 8.27 19.33 0.31
C CYS A 177 9.26 18.66 -0.64
N MET A 178 8.81 18.38 -1.85
CA MET A 178 9.67 17.84 -2.92
C MET A 178 10.85 18.78 -3.16
N ILE A 179 12.03 18.21 -3.32
CA ILE A 179 13.25 18.93 -3.72
C ILE A 179 13.38 18.76 -5.24
N TRP A 180 13.22 19.88 -5.95
CA TRP A 180 13.29 19.92 -7.43
C TRP A 180 14.72 20.14 -7.93
#